data_ad29474c7e3ee30d597c84d3da15f593
#
_entry.id   ad29474c7e3ee30d597c84d3da15f593
#
_cell.length_a   1.000
_cell.length_b   1.000
_cell.length_c   1.000
_cell.angle_alpha   90.00
_cell.angle_beta   90.00
_cell.angle_gamma   90.00
#
_symmetry.space_group_name_H-M   'P 1'
#
loop_
_entity.id
_entity.type
_entity.pdbx_description
1 polymer ?
#
loop_
_entity_poly.entity_id
_entity_poly.type
_entity_poly.pdbx_seq_one_letter_code
_entity_poly.pdbx_strand_id
1 'polypeptide(L)'
;MSAELKHRRVLLKVSGEALMGTRDYGLDPEMVAHVADEIRSVHALGVELCLVIGGGNIFRGVSGSAVGMERASGDYIGMLATVINSLAVQNELEQRGVTTRVQSAISMQAICEPYIRRRDRQSVLHDRHRGGIARFRNGLRCALEGHQGRRRL
;
A
#
# COMPACT_ATOMS: atom_id res chain seq x y z
N MET A 1 22.87 -19.07 15.62
CA MET A 1 22.33 -19.79 14.43
C MET A 1 21.43 -18.81 13.72
N SER A 2 21.85 -18.24 12.57
CA SER A 2 20.97 -17.40 11.74
C SER A 2 19.99 -18.33 11.05
N ALA A 3 18.70 -18.19 11.34
CA ALA A 3 17.67 -18.92 10.63
C ALA A 3 17.74 -18.53 9.15
N GLU A 4 17.91 -19.49 8.27
CA GLU A 4 17.92 -19.27 6.84
C GLU A 4 16.53 -18.79 6.40
N LEU A 5 16.45 -17.58 5.81
CA LEU A 5 15.18 -17.01 5.35
C LEU A 5 14.66 -17.84 4.17
N LYS A 6 13.47 -18.41 4.32
CA LYS A 6 12.77 -19.12 3.24
C LYS A 6 12.47 -18.21 2.06
N HIS A 7 12.18 -16.93 2.32
CA HIS A 7 11.89 -15.91 1.31
C HIS A 7 12.63 -14.62 1.63
N ARG A 8 13.42 -14.13 0.70
CA ARG A 8 14.15 -12.85 0.85
C ARG A 8 13.31 -11.63 0.51
N ARG A 9 12.22 -11.82 -0.23
CA ARG A 9 11.34 -10.76 -0.69
C ARG A 9 9.89 -11.17 -0.51
N VAL A 10 9.11 -10.31 0.16
CA VAL A 10 7.71 -10.57 0.51
C VAL A 10 6.85 -9.37 0.10
N LEU A 11 5.70 -9.66 -0.51
CA LEU A 11 4.64 -8.68 -0.71
C LEU A 11 3.56 -8.92 0.34
N LEU A 12 3.29 -7.91 1.16
CA LEU A 12 2.27 -7.93 2.20
C LEU A 12 1.12 -6.98 1.81
N LYS A 13 -0.10 -7.51 1.79
CA LYS A 13 -1.30 -6.69 1.62
C LYS A 13 -1.89 -6.36 2.99
N VAL A 14 -2.06 -5.07 3.25
CA VAL A 14 -2.67 -4.53 4.48
C VAL A 14 -4.01 -3.90 4.11
N SER A 15 -5.11 -4.38 4.74
CA SER A 15 -6.40 -3.71 4.60
C SER A 15 -6.36 -2.33 5.27
N GLY A 16 -7.01 -1.33 4.68
CA GLY A 16 -7.21 -0.05 5.36
C GLY A 16 -7.91 -0.20 6.72
N GLU A 17 -8.81 -1.17 6.83
CA GLU A 17 -9.51 -1.47 8.10
C GLU A 17 -8.56 -1.89 9.22
N ALA A 18 -7.43 -2.51 8.91
CA ALA A 18 -6.41 -2.84 9.91
C ALA A 18 -5.74 -1.61 10.53
N LEU A 19 -5.87 -0.44 9.89
CA LEU A 19 -5.32 0.83 10.37
C LEU A 19 -6.36 1.67 11.13
N MET A 20 -7.59 1.18 11.25
CA MET A 20 -8.73 1.90 11.82
C MET A 20 -8.90 1.62 13.32
N GLY A 21 -8.39 0.51 13.82
CA GLY A 21 -8.57 0.09 15.21
C GLY A 21 -10.04 -0.15 15.53
N THR A 22 -10.48 0.41 16.64
CA THR A 22 -11.89 0.35 17.10
C THR A 22 -12.77 1.49 16.57
N ARG A 23 -12.22 2.35 15.69
CA ARG A 23 -12.94 3.47 15.10
C ARG A 23 -13.83 3.01 13.95
N ASP A 24 -14.89 3.75 13.69
CA ASP A 24 -15.80 3.47 12.57
C ASP A 24 -15.21 3.87 11.21
N TYR A 25 -14.23 4.80 11.20
CA TYR A 25 -13.56 5.30 10.00
C TYR A 25 -12.22 5.98 10.34
N GLY A 26 -11.42 6.21 9.30
CA GLY A 26 -10.17 6.97 9.41
C GLY A 26 -8.99 6.11 9.86
N LEU A 27 -8.00 6.76 10.44
CA LEU A 27 -6.76 6.17 10.95
C LEU A 27 -6.77 6.23 12.47
N ASP A 28 -6.38 5.12 13.08
CA ASP A 28 -6.04 5.08 14.50
C ASP A 28 -4.52 5.12 14.66
N PRO A 29 -3.94 6.16 15.29
CA PRO A 29 -2.49 6.29 15.42
C PRO A 29 -1.83 5.09 16.13
N GLU A 30 -2.49 4.51 17.13
CA GLU A 30 -1.95 3.35 17.85
C GLU A 30 -1.88 2.11 16.96
N MET A 31 -2.90 1.91 16.12
CA MET A 31 -2.92 0.80 15.17
C MET A 31 -1.91 1.01 14.04
N VAL A 32 -1.74 2.23 13.54
CA VAL A 32 -0.70 2.53 12.54
C VAL A 32 0.68 2.28 13.13
N ALA A 33 0.92 2.72 14.38
CA ALA A 33 2.16 2.47 15.10
C ALA A 33 2.42 0.97 15.29
N HIS A 34 1.41 0.21 15.72
CA HIS A 34 1.49 -1.24 15.90
C HIS A 34 1.86 -1.96 14.60
N VAL A 35 1.15 -1.64 13.50
CA VAL A 35 1.45 -2.21 12.17
C VAL A 35 2.88 -1.86 11.73
N ALA A 36 3.35 -0.64 11.99
CA ALA A 36 4.71 -0.23 11.67
C ALA A 36 5.77 -1.01 12.48
N ASP A 37 5.51 -1.31 13.75
CA ASP A 37 6.39 -2.11 14.60
C ASP A 37 6.49 -3.57 14.12
N GLU A 38 5.37 -4.19 13.73
CA GLU A 38 5.35 -5.52 13.12
C GLU A 38 6.16 -5.55 11.81
N ILE A 39 5.97 -4.56 10.93
CA ILE A 39 6.71 -4.45 9.68
C ILE A 39 8.21 -4.27 9.96
N ARG A 40 8.58 -3.42 10.92
CA ARG A 40 9.97 -3.20 11.33
C ARG A 40 10.61 -4.51 11.81
N SER A 41 9.90 -5.29 12.61
CA SER A 41 10.40 -6.55 13.14
C SER A 41 10.75 -7.54 12.03
N VAL A 42 9.89 -7.66 11.01
CA VAL A 42 10.14 -8.52 9.84
C VAL A 42 11.27 -7.97 8.98
N HIS A 43 11.33 -6.65 8.78
CA HIS A 43 12.40 -6.00 8.03
C HIS A 43 13.78 -6.22 8.70
N ALA A 44 13.84 -6.20 10.03
CA ALA A 44 15.06 -6.45 10.80
C ALA A 44 15.64 -7.86 10.60
N LEU A 45 14.83 -8.82 10.14
CA LEU A 45 15.29 -10.16 9.74
C LEU A 45 16.02 -10.17 8.39
N GLY A 46 16.12 -9.03 7.70
CA GLY A 46 16.75 -8.91 6.38
C GLY A 46 15.81 -9.21 5.21
N VAL A 47 14.50 -9.22 5.45
CA VAL A 47 13.48 -9.40 4.40
C VAL A 47 13.23 -8.08 3.67
N GLU A 48 13.26 -8.11 2.34
CA GLU A 48 12.78 -7.01 1.51
C GLU A 48 11.25 -7.03 1.46
N LEU A 49 10.60 -5.97 1.95
CA LEU A 49 9.15 -5.90 2.02
C LEU A 49 8.57 -4.96 0.96
N CYS A 50 7.49 -5.38 0.33
CA CYS A 50 6.59 -4.55 -0.44
C CYS A 50 5.23 -4.55 0.24
N LEU A 51 4.69 -3.37 0.51
CA LEU A 51 3.37 -3.21 1.10
C LEU A 51 2.37 -2.76 0.05
N VAL A 52 1.17 -3.35 0.07
CA VAL A 52 0.01 -2.90 -0.68
C VAL A 52 -1.05 -2.53 0.33
N ILE A 53 -1.43 -1.26 0.38
CA ILE A 53 -2.32 -0.73 1.42
C ILE A 53 -3.65 -0.33 0.81
N GLY A 54 -4.75 -0.81 1.39
CA GLY A 54 -6.12 -0.46 1.01
C GLY A 54 -6.58 0.86 1.63
N GLY A 55 -7.67 1.44 1.08
CA GLY A 55 -8.26 2.72 1.53
C GLY A 55 -9.65 2.60 2.17
N GLY A 56 -10.13 1.39 2.46
CA GLY A 56 -11.51 1.14 2.87
C GLY A 56 -11.93 1.74 4.22
N ASN A 57 -10.96 2.09 5.08
CA ASN A 57 -11.19 2.80 6.33
C ASN A 57 -11.50 4.30 6.13
N ILE A 58 -11.10 4.87 5.01
CA ILE A 58 -11.31 6.30 4.69
C ILE A 58 -12.51 6.44 3.76
N PHE A 59 -12.57 5.62 2.71
CA PHE A 59 -13.63 5.70 1.70
C PHE A 59 -13.99 4.33 1.14
N ARG A 60 -15.28 4.03 1.12
CA ARG A 60 -15.86 2.86 0.48
C ARG A 60 -16.74 3.31 -0.69
N GLY A 61 -16.31 3.05 -1.93
CA GLY A 61 -17.00 3.48 -3.14
C GLY A 61 -18.47 3.01 -3.24
N VAL A 62 -18.78 1.88 -2.64
CA VAL A 62 -20.17 1.36 -2.58
C VAL A 62 -21.07 2.28 -1.75
N SER A 63 -20.54 2.86 -0.66
CA SER A 63 -21.29 3.82 0.16
C SER A 63 -21.40 5.19 -0.54
N GLY A 64 -20.43 5.56 -1.37
CA GLY A 64 -20.46 6.80 -2.16
C GLY A 64 -21.46 6.77 -3.29
N SER A 65 -21.66 5.61 -3.96
CA SER A 65 -22.67 5.47 -5.01
C SER A 65 -24.10 5.55 -4.46
N ALA A 66 -24.32 5.19 -3.21
CA ALA A 66 -25.61 5.38 -2.52
C ALA A 66 -25.95 6.85 -2.27
N VAL A 67 -24.97 7.77 -2.37
CA VAL A 67 -25.14 9.22 -2.16
C VAL A 67 -25.23 9.98 -3.50
N GLY A 68 -25.35 9.28 -4.64
CA GLY A 68 -25.46 9.92 -5.97
C GLY A 68 -24.13 10.35 -6.58
N MET A 69 -23.00 9.88 -6.02
CA MET A 69 -21.67 10.17 -6.57
C MET A 69 -21.43 9.36 -7.85
N GLU A 70 -20.88 10.00 -8.88
CA GLU A 70 -20.43 9.31 -10.08
C GLU A 70 -19.33 8.29 -9.74
N ARG A 71 -19.43 7.10 -10.33
CA ARG A 71 -18.52 5.98 -10.04
C ARG A 71 -17.05 6.32 -10.25
N ALA A 72 -16.73 7.07 -11.33
CA ALA A 72 -15.36 7.48 -11.62
C ALA A 72 -14.77 8.36 -10.51
N SER A 73 -15.57 9.29 -9.98
CA SER A 73 -15.19 10.14 -8.86
C SER A 73 -14.97 9.33 -7.58
N GLY A 74 -15.85 8.36 -7.31
CA GLY A 74 -15.69 7.43 -6.20
C GLY A 74 -14.41 6.59 -6.28
N ASP A 75 -14.06 6.11 -7.48
CA ASP A 75 -12.83 5.35 -7.72
C ASP A 75 -11.58 6.22 -7.47
N TYR A 76 -11.58 7.50 -7.90
CA TYR A 76 -10.48 8.44 -7.60
C TYR A 76 -10.34 8.71 -6.12
N ILE A 77 -11.44 8.94 -5.40
CA ILE A 77 -11.42 9.16 -3.96
C ILE A 77 -10.86 7.91 -3.25
N GLY A 78 -11.28 6.72 -3.66
CA GLY A 78 -10.75 5.47 -3.12
C GLY A 78 -9.25 5.31 -3.34
N MET A 79 -8.74 5.70 -4.52
CA MET A 79 -7.30 5.71 -4.79
C MET A 79 -6.55 6.73 -3.91
N LEU A 80 -7.08 7.93 -3.73
CA LEU A 80 -6.49 8.92 -2.83
C LEU A 80 -6.49 8.44 -1.37
N ALA A 81 -7.54 7.75 -0.94
CA ALA A 81 -7.61 7.13 0.38
C ALA A 81 -6.46 6.14 0.62
N THR A 82 -6.07 5.37 -0.39
CA THR A 82 -4.90 4.48 -0.29
C THR A 82 -3.59 5.25 -0.15
N VAL A 83 -3.45 6.39 -0.81
CA VAL A 83 -2.27 7.28 -0.66
C VAL A 83 -2.18 7.82 0.77
N ILE A 84 -3.30 8.29 1.33
CA ILE A 84 -3.35 8.80 2.71
C ILE A 84 -2.84 7.74 3.69
N ASN A 85 -3.37 6.52 3.60
CA ASN A 85 -2.95 5.42 4.46
C ASN A 85 -1.46 5.08 4.29
N SER A 86 -0.98 5.08 3.04
CA SER A 86 0.42 4.77 2.75
C SER A 86 1.39 5.80 3.30
N LEU A 87 1.04 7.08 3.25
CA LEU A 87 1.82 8.16 3.83
C LEU A 87 1.85 8.09 5.36
N ALA A 88 0.71 7.75 5.99
CA ALA A 88 0.67 7.55 7.43
C ALA A 88 1.59 6.41 7.88
N VAL A 89 1.53 5.25 7.20
CA VAL A 89 2.42 4.12 7.49
C VAL A 89 3.88 4.45 7.18
N GLN A 90 4.17 5.18 6.09
CA GLN A 90 5.52 5.65 5.79
C GLN A 90 6.08 6.49 6.93
N ASN A 91 5.33 7.50 7.38
CA ASN A 91 5.75 8.38 8.47
C ASN A 91 6.12 7.59 9.73
N GLU A 92 5.29 6.63 10.11
CA GLU A 92 5.55 5.79 11.28
C GLU A 92 6.78 4.88 11.11
N LEU A 93 6.99 4.32 9.91
CA LEU A 93 8.16 3.50 9.60
C LEU A 93 9.46 4.32 9.61
N GLU A 94 9.43 5.53 9.05
CA GLU A 94 10.59 6.42 9.03
C GLU A 94 10.98 6.91 10.43
N GLN A 95 10.01 7.20 11.30
CA GLN A 95 10.27 7.50 12.71
C GLN A 95 10.94 6.33 13.45
N ARG A 96 10.74 5.11 12.98
CA ARG A 96 11.37 3.88 13.51
C ARG A 96 12.67 3.50 12.81
N GLY A 97 13.20 4.39 11.95
CA GLY A 97 14.45 4.19 11.22
C GLY A 97 14.36 3.25 10.01
N VAL A 98 13.14 2.93 9.55
CA VAL A 98 12.93 2.11 8.35
C VAL A 98 12.67 3.03 7.16
N THR A 99 13.68 3.16 6.27
CA THR A 99 13.55 3.96 5.05
C THR A 99 12.45 3.40 4.15
N THR A 100 11.45 4.22 3.85
CA THR A 100 10.24 3.79 3.14
C THR A 100 9.94 4.73 1.97
N ARG A 101 9.43 4.17 0.85
CA ARG A 101 9.02 4.93 -0.33
C ARG A 101 7.59 4.61 -0.70
N VAL A 102 6.74 5.63 -0.78
CA VAL A 102 5.39 5.51 -1.30
C VAL A 102 5.42 5.68 -2.81
N GLN A 103 4.75 4.76 -3.52
CA GLN A 103 4.59 4.79 -4.97
C GLN A 103 3.12 4.82 -5.35
N SER A 104 2.74 5.69 -6.27
CA SER A 104 1.39 5.83 -6.76
C SER A 104 1.31 5.68 -8.27
N ALA A 105 0.24 5.01 -8.76
CA ALA A 105 -0.09 4.96 -10.17
C ALA A 105 -0.65 6.31 -10.69
N ILE A 106 -1.18 7.14 -9.78
CA ILE A 106 -1.54 8.52 -10.08
C ILE A 106 -0.29 9.37 -9.93
N SER A 107 0.01 10.21 -10.93
CA SER A 107 1.14 11.12 -10.86
C SER A 107 0.91 12.18 -9.79
N MET A 108 1.65 12.07 -8.68
CA MET A 108 1.60 12.96 -7.51
C MET A 108 3.03 13.27 -7.05
N GLN A 109 3.86 13.78 -7.95
CA GLN A 109 5.32 13.91 -7.78
C GLN A 109 5.77 14.67 -6.52
N ALA A 110 4.91 15.56 -6.01
CA ALA A 110 5.19 16.30 -4.77
C ALA A 110 5.03 15.44 -3.49
N ILE A 111 4.37 14.28 -3.57
CA ILE A 111 3.95 13.48 -2.41
C ILE A 111 4.46 12.05 -2.52
N CYS A 112 4.39 11.46 -3.71
CA CYS A 112 4.74 10.07 -3.97
C CYS A 112 5.65 9.96 -5.18
N GLU A 113 6.51 8.93 -5.18
CA GLU A 113 7.25 8.58 -6.38
C GLU A 113 6.30 8.05 -7.46
N PRO A 114 6.51 8.44 -8.74
CA PRO A 114 5.72 7.87 -9.81
C PRO A 114 6.01 6.38 -9.93
N TYR A 115 4.96 5.59 -10.08
CA TYR A 115 5.10 4.19 -10.43
C TYR A 115 5.62 4.08 -11.87
N ILE A 116 6.92 3.86 -12.03
CA ILE A 116 7.55 3.65 -13.34
C ILE A 116 7.58 2.14 -13.64
N ARG A 117 6.75 1.72 -14.58
CA ARG A 117 6.85 0.39 -15.18
C ARG A 117 8.10 0.33 -16.06
N ARG A 118 9.24 -0.01 -15.46
CA ARG A 118 10.46 -0.23 -16.24
C ARG A 118 10.30 -1.51 -17.05
N ARG A 119 10.34 -1.40 -18.38
CA ARG A 119 10.39 -2.49 -19.34
C ARG A 119 11.79 -3.09 -19.35
N ASP A 120 12.29 -3.57 -18.24
CA ASP A 120 13.55 -4.30 -18.18
C ASP A 120 13.29 -5.81 -18.19
N ARG A 121 13.94 -6.47 -19.13
CA ARG A 121 13.77 -7.86 -19.58
C ARG A 121 14.03 -8.95 -18.52
N GLN A 122 14.14 -8.66 -17.23
CA GLN A 122 14.56 -9.65 -16.23
C GLN A 122 13.79 -9.67 -14.92
N SER A 123 12.52 -9.41 -14.91
CA SER A 123 11.70 -9.82 -13.75
C SER A 123 10.23 -9.88 -14.12
N VAL A 124 9.83 -11.08 -14.49
CA VAL A 124 8.44 -11.43 -14.69
C VAL A 124 7.87 -11.91 -13.36
N LEU A 125 7.13 -11.06 -12.68
CA LEU A 125 5.97 -11.48 -11.93
C LEU A 125 4.77 -10.91 -12.67
N HIS A 126 4.18 -11.77 -13.49
CA HIS A 126 2.97 -11.47 -14.25
C HIS A 126 1.80 -11.61 -13.29
N ASP A 127 1.39 -10.52 -12.68
CA ASP A 127 0.04 -10.48 -12.12
C ASP A 127 -0.89 -9.85 -13.14
N ARG A 128 -1.88 -10.63 -13.58
CA ARG A 128 -2.90 -10.24 -14.58
C ARG A 128 -3.91 -9.23 -14.04
N HIS A 129 -3.70 -8.71 -12.86
CA HIS A 129 -4.50 -7.63 -12.29
C HIS A 129 -3.64 -6.36 -12.26
N ARG A 130 -4.12 -5.32 -12.94
CA ARG A 130 -3.48 -4.02 -13.17
C ARG A 130 -3.12 -3.28 -11.87
N GLY A 131 -2.20 -3.84 -11.12
CA GLY A 131 -1.51 -3.21 -10.00
C GLY A 131 -0.02 -3.47 -10.22
N GLY A 132 0.75 -2.43 -10.48
CA GLY A 132 2.13 -2.61 -10.86
C GLY A 132 3.05 -2.85 -9.66
N ILE A 133 4.01 -3.75 -9.81
CA ILE A 133 5.04 -4.06 -8.81
C ILE A 133 6.38 -3.48 -9.28
N ALA A 134 7.06 -2.75 -8.39
CA ALA A 134 8.35 -2.15 -8.66
C ALA A 134 9.52 -2.96 -8.06
N ARG A 135 10.70 -2.89 -8.70
CA ARG A 135 11.94 -3.54 -8.25
C ARG A 135 12.61 -2.80 -7.11
N PHE A 136 13.18 -3.58 -6.19
CA PHE A 136 13.88 -3.10 -4.99
C PHE A 136 15.39 -3.09 -5.15
N ARG A 137 16.03 -2.02 -4.69
CA ARG A 137 17.39 -1.99 -4.15
C ARG A 137 17.28 -1.29 -2.80
N ASN A 138 17.51 -2.04 -1.73
CA ASN A 138 17.62 -1.57 -0.35
C ASN A 138 16.55 -0.55 0.11
N GLY A 139 15.41 -1.03 0.56
CA GLY A 139 14.33 -0.22 1.14
C GLY A 139 12.95 -0.86 1.02
N LEU A 140 12.08 -0.48 1.92
CA LEU A 140 10.67 -0.85 1.93
C LEU A 140 9.90 -0.02 0.89
N ARG A 141 8.96 -0.63 0.15
CA ARG A 141 8.10 0.11 -0.78
C ARG A 141 6.63 -0.15 -0.50
N CYS A 142 5.85 0.91 -0.44
CA CYS A 142 4.39 0.82 -0.40
C CYS A 142 3.83 1.01 -1.81
N ALA A 143 3.05 0.06 -2.30
CA ALA A 143 2.31 0.15 -3.55
C ALA A 143 0.82 0.32 -3.26
N LEU A 144 0.14 1.09 -4.10
CA LEU A 144 -1.27 1.42 -3.95
C LEU A 144 -2.13 0.54 -4.84
N GLU A 145 -3.16 -0.08 -4.30
CA GLU A 145 -4.12 -0.89 -5.03
C GLU A 145 -5.35 -0.06 -5.43
N GLY A 146 -5.50 0.19 -6.74
CA GLY A 146 -6.75 0.69 -7.29
C GLY A 146 -7.74 -0.46 -7.48
N HIS A 147 -8.87 -0.42 -6.79
CA HIS A 147 -9.92 -1.42 -6.93
C HIS A 147 -10.70 -1.16 -8.24
N GLN A 148 -10.40 -1.93 -9.30
CA GLN A 148 -11.27 -1.97 -10.48
C GLN A 148 -12.24 -3.15 -10.32
N GLY A 149 -13.51 -2.82 -10.10
CA GLY A 149 -14.60 -3.78 -10.08
C GLY A 149 -14.61 -4.65 -11.35
N ARG A 150 -14.74 -5.95 -11.16
CA ARG A 150 -14.90 -6.93 -12.23
C ARG A 150 -16.13 -6.59 -13.08
N ARG A 151 -15.92 -6.28 -14.35
CA ARG A 151 -16.99 -6.48 -15.34
C ARG A 151 -17.11 -7.99 -15.59
N ARG A 152 -18.23 -8.58 -15.18
CA ARG A 152 -18.72 -9.80 -15.83
C ARG A 152 -19.51 -9.34 -17.06
N LEU A 153 -19.09 -9.78 -18.22
CA LEU A 153 -19.93 -9.85 -19.40
C LEU A 153 -20.86 -11.05 -19.25
#